data_6248b0fce5cd333a5cff7265d6bc9421
#
_entry.id   6248b0fce5cd333a5cff7265d6bc9421
#
_cell.length_a   1.000
_cell.length_b   1.000
_cell.length_c   1.000
_cell.angle_alpha   90.00
_cell.angle_beta   90.00
_cell.angle_gamma   90.00
#
_symmetry.space_group_name_H-M   'P 1'
#
loop_
_entity.id
_entity.type
_entity.pdbx_description
1 polymer ?
#
loop_
_entity_poly.entity_id
_entity_poly.type
_entity_poly.pdbx_seq_one_letter_code
_entity_poly.pdbx_strand_id
1 'polypeptide(L)' 'MERFILAIDQGTTSTRAILFDRQTNPRGSAQKELPQIFPNPGWVEHDPEEIWNATVEVCREVLNKQNIAAESVASI' A
#
# COMPACT_ATOMS: atom_id res chain seq x y z
N MET A 1 15.54 17.01 8.66
CA MET A 1 14.40 16.07 8.65
C MET A 1 14.57 15.09 7.49
N GLU A 2 14.49 13.83 7.78
CA GLU A 2 14.57 12.80 6.75
C GLU A 2 13.26 12.73 5.98
N ARG A 3 13.36 12.56 4.65
CA ARG A 3 12.19 12.44 3.80
C ARG A 3 12.12 11.08 3.14
N PHE A 4 10.92 10.62 2.90
CA PHE A 4 10.65 9.28 2.38
C PHE A 4 9.75 9.33 1.16
N ILE A 5 9.82 8.30 0.35
CA ILE A 5 8.91 8.07 -0.76
C ILE A 5 8.11 6.82 -0.45
N LEU A 6 6.79 6.91 -0.60
CA LEU A 6 5.89 5.79 -0.38
C LEU A 6 5.40 5.30 -1.75
N ALA A 7 5.77 4.08 -2.10
CA ALA A 7 5.33 3.47 -3.35
C ALA A 7 4.19 2.50 -3.09
N ILE A 8 3.16 2.57 -3.93
CA ILE A 8 1.99 1.69 -3.83
C ILE A 8 1.97 0.77 -5.04
N ASP A 9 1.95 -0.53 -4.78
CA ASP A 9 1.88 -1.55 -5.81
C ASP A 9 0.51 -2.22 -5.70
N GLN A 10 -0.37 -1.90 -6.64
CA GLN A 10 -1.74 -2.40 -6.67
C GLN A 10 -1.83 -3.55 -7.67
N GLY A 11 -1.94 -4.78 -7.18
CA GLY A 11 -2.12 -5.96 -8.01
C GLY A 11 -3.57 -6.43 -8.03
N THR A 12 -3.83 -7.53 -8.71
CA THR A 12 -5.17 -8.14 -8.77
C THR A 12 -5.52 -8.89 -7.49
N THR A 13 -4.53 -9.36 -6.75
CA THR A 13 -4.72 -10.18 -5.56
C THR A 13 -4.30 -9.50 -4.28
N SER A 14 -3.55 -8.40 -4.36
CA SER A 14 -3.05 -7.72 -3.16
C SER A 14 -2.71 -6.26 -3.43
N THR A 15 -2.65 -5.49 -2.36
CA THR A 15 -2.13 -4.12 -2.34
C THR A 15 -0.92 -4.10 -1.43
N ARG A 16 0.17 -3.47 -1.88
CA ARG A 16 1.40 -3.36 -1.10
C ARG A 16 1.89 -1.92 -1.08
N ALA A 17 2.36 -1.48 0.07
CA ALA A 17 3.03 -0.20 0.22
C ALA A 17 4.48 -0.46 0.61
N ILE A 18 5.42 0.22 -0.05
CA ILE A 18 6.85 0.13 0.23
C ILE A 18 7.37 1.52 0.51
N LEU A 19 8.08 1.66 1.61
CA LEU A 19 8.66 2.93 2.02
C LEU A 19 10.14 2.94 1.64
N PHE A 20 10.55 3.98 0.90
CA PHE A 20 11.95 4.17 0.48
C PHE A 20 12.53 5.42 1.13
N ASP A 21 13.81 5.38 1.47
CA ASP A 21 14.52 6.56 1.95
C ASP A 21 15.05 7.40 0.77
N ARG A 22 15.79 8.47 1.10
CA ARG A 22 16.34 9.38 0.08
C ARG A 22 17.31 8.68 -0.87
N GLN A 23 17.97 7.64 -0.41
CA GLN A 23 18.93 6.87 -1.21
C GLN A 23 18.26 5.72 -1.96
N THR A 24 16.92 5.68 -1.99
CA THR A 24 16.12 4.65 -2.63
C THR A 24 16.26 3.26 -2.01
N ASN A 25 16.70 3.19 -0.75
CA ASN A 25 16.74 1.94 -0.03
C ASN A 25 15.37 1.64 0.59
N PRO A 26 14.84 0.42 0.45
CA PRO A 26 13.58 0.07 1.11
C PRO A 26 13.75 0.09 2.63
N ARG A 27 12.83 0.76 3.30
CA ARG A 27 12.85 0.87 4.77
C ARG A 27 11.75 0.05 5.42
N GLY A 28 10.76 -0.35 4.68
CA GLY A 28 9.69 -1.18 5.19
C GLY A 28 8.60 -1.39 4.17
N SER A 29 7.75 -2.37 4.41
CA SER A 29 6.61 -2.65 3.53
C SER A 29 5.46 -3.22 4.33
N ALA A 30 4.26 -3.08 3.78
CA ALA A 30 3.06 -3.71 4.29
C ALA A 30 2.22 -4.16 3.10
N GLN A 31 1.52 -5.28 3.26
CA GLN A 31 0.75 -5.87 2.19
C GLN A 31 -0.57 -6.40 2.75
N LYS A 32 -1.62 -6.31 1.95
CA LYS A 32 -2.92 -6.87 2.28
C LYS A 32 -3.51 -7.54 1.05
N GLU A 33 -4.03 -8.74 1.24
CA GLU A 33 -4.73 -9.45 0.17
C GLU A 33 -6.08 -8.80 -0.09
N LEU A 34 -6.48 -8.80 -1.37
CA LEU A 34 -7.76 -8.24 -1.80
C LEU A 34 -8.73 -9.39 -2.07
N PRO A 35 -9.96 -9.33 -1.53
CA PRO A 35 -10.98 -10.29 -1.91
C PRO A 35 -11.32 -10.14 -3.39
N GLN A 36 -11.53 -11.26 -4.06
CA GLN A 36 -11.96 -11.29 -5.46
C GLN A 36 -13.42 -11.65 -5.51
N ILE A 37 -14.18 -10.95 -6.35
CA ILE A 37 -15.59 -11.18 -6.54
C ILE A 37 -15.78 -11.91 -7.87
N PHE A 38 -16.54 -13.01 -7.86
CA PHE A 38 -16.81 -13.84 -9.03
C PHE A 38 -18.31 -13.83 -9.34
N PRO A 39 -18.83 -12.76 -9.96
CA PRO A 39 -20.26 -12.65 -10.23
C PRO A 39 -20.75 -13.68 -11.23
N ASN A 40 -19.87 -14.14 -12.14
CA ASN A 40 -20.16 -15.18 -13.11
C ASN A 40 -18.92 -16.06 -13.27
N PRO A 41 -19.07 -17.33 -13.72
CA PRO A 41 -17.90 -18.17 -13.95
C PRO A 41 -16.89 -17.51 -14.88
N GLY A 42 -15.64 -17.44 -14.46
CA GLY A 42 -14.54 -16.85 -15.20
C GLY A 42 -14.43 -15.33 -15.10
N TRP A 43 -15.34 -14.67 -14.41
CA TRP A 43 -15.29 -13.22 -14.19
C TRP A 43 -14.72 -12.93 -12.80
N VAL A 44 -13.81 -11.96 -12.75
CA VAL A 44 -13.22 -11.51 -11.48
C VAL A 44 -13.44 -10.00 -11.38
N GLU A 45 -14.01 -9.57 -10.26
CA GLU A 45 -14.22 -8.15 -9.97
C GLU A 45 -13.66 -7.80 -8.60
N HIS A 46 -13.32 -6.54 -8.43
CA HIS A 46 -12.94 -5.99 -7.13
C HIS A 46 -13.87 -4.84 -6.76
N ASP A 47 -14.19 -4.75 -5.46
CA ASP A 47 -14.94 -3.62 -4.93
C ASP A 47 -13.99 -2.42 -4.84
N PRO A 48 -14.29 -1.27 -5.48
CA PRO A 48 -13.42 -0.10 -5.39
C PRO A 48 -13.17 0.40 -3.97
N GLU A 49 -14.17 0.29 -3.08
CA GLU A 49 -13.98 0.69 -1.69
C GLU A 49 -13.02 -0.23 -0.96
N GLU A 50 -13.05 -1.52 -1.25
CA GLU A 50 -12.10 -2.49 -0.68
C GLU A 50 -10.67 -2.15 -1.10
N ILE A 51 -10.46 -1.79 -2.37
CA ILE A 51 -9.17 -1.39 -2.89
C ILE A 51 -8.68 -0.13 -2.16
N TRP A 52 -9.54 0.87 -2.03
CA TRP A 52 -9.20 2.11 -1.36
C TRP A 52 -8.85 1.87 0.11
N ASN A 53 -9.69 1.13 0.82
CA ASN A 53 -9.49 0.83 2.23
C ASN A 53 -8.20 0.03 2.45
N ALA A 54 -7.92 -0.94 1.60
CA ALA A 54 -6.69 -1.73 1.68
C ALA A 54 -5.47 -0.84 1.45
N THR A 55 -5.53 0.07 0.48
CA THR A 55 -4.44 1.00 0.19
C THR A 55 -4.14 1.90 1.39
N VAL A 56 -5.16 2.51 1.98
CA VAL A 56 -5.00 3.35 3.16
C VAL A 56 -4.42 2.54 4.32
N GLU A 57 -4.93 1.34 4.52
CA GLU A 57 -4.50 0.48 5.62
C GLU A 57 -3.03 0.10 5.51
N VAL A 58 -2.55 -0.33 4.33
CA VAL A 58 -1.15 -0.71 4.17
C VAL A 58 -0.22 0.50 4.28
N CYS A 59 -0.63 1.67 3.81
CA CYS A 59 0.13 2.90 3.97
C CYS A 59 0.30 3.26 5.45
N ARG A 60 -0.79 3.22 6.21
CA ARG A 60 -0.75 3.49 7.65
C ARG A 60 0.10 2.45 8.37
N GLU A 61 -0.05 1.19 8.01
CA GLU A 61 0.70 0.12 8.65
C GLU A 61 2.20 0.29 8.48
N VAL A 62 2.67 0.57 7.26
CA VAL A 62 4.11 0.71 7.03
C VAL A 62 4.68 1.92 7.75
N LEU A 63 3.94 3.03 7.80
CA LEU A 63 4.38 4.23 8.52
C LEU A 63 4.43 3.97 10.02
N ASN A 64 3.44 3.29 10.56
CA ASN A 64 3.41 2.96 12.00
C ASN A 64 4.54 1.99 12.38
N LYS A 65 4.77 0.97 11.57
CA LYS A 65 5.86 0.01 11.82
C LYS A 65 7.22 0.68 11.86
N GLN A 66 7.44 1.66 10.99
CA GLN A 66 8.71 2.38 10.91
C GLN A 66 8.75 3.61 11.81
N ASN A 67 7.66 3.89 12.51
CA ASN A 67 7.53 5.04 13.40
C ASN A 67 7.81 6.36 12.66
N ILE A 68 7.24 6.48 11.48
CA ILE A 68 7.43 7.63 10.60
C ILE A 68 6.12 8.41 10.49
N ALA A 69 6.20 9.72 10.65
CA ALA A 69 5.05 10.59 10.50
C ALA A 69 4.69 10.79 9.02
N ALA A 70 3.40 10.93 8.73
CA ALA A 70 2.94 11.14 7.36
C ALA A 70 3.56 12.40 6.72
N GLU A 71 3.85 13.42 7.52
CA GLU A 71 4.49 14.66 7.04
C GLU A 71 5.89 14.43 6.49
N SER A 72 6.53 13.33 6.86
CA SER A 72 7.87 12.99 6.36
C SER A 72 7.82 12.33 4.97
N VAL A 73 6.64 11.99 4.46
CA VAL A 73 6.49 11.41 3.13
C VAL A 73 6.46 12.55 2.10
N ALA A 74 7.46 12.59 1.25
CA ALA A 74 7.61 13.65 0.25
C ALA A 74 6.77 13.38 -1.01
N SER A 75 6.55 12.10 -1.31
CA SER A 75 5.84 11.68 -2.53
C SER A 75 5.28 10.28 -2.37
N ILE A 76 4.26 10.03 -3.13
CA ILE A 76 3.62 8.72 -3.22
C ILE A 76 3.71 8.21 -4.65
#